data_deadf9cb89f17fe1254c44be54dab780
#
_entry.id   deadf9cb89f17fe1254c44be54dab780
#
_cell.length_a   1.000
_cell.length_b   1.000
_cell.length_c   1.000
_cell.angle_alpha   90.00
_cell.angle_beta   90.00
_cell.angle_gamma   90.00
#
_symmetry.space_group_name_H-M   'P 1'
#
loop_
_entity.id
_entity.type
_entity.pdbx_description
1 polymer ?
#
loop_
_entity_poly.entity_id
_entity_poly.type
_entity_poly.pdbx_seq_one_letter_code
_entity_poly.pdbx_strand_id
1 'polypeptide(L)'
;IKGLNDGATSMDDKKKAAYNAGVGVGMNMNMVIKNQINKSIFGEDSTQSISLSNFLAGFAASAKGHGQKMTVEQAREVEQKTSKTIQMKAAEKTYGANKKKSDAYMAANAKKPGVKTIGQGVQVKELKAGSGATPKASDVVKINYVGKTIDGKVFDSTYQRGEPVTMRANQVIKGWTEVLTRMPAGSVWEVYIPEDQAYGSREQPNIKPFSTLVFKIELISVGEK
;
A
#
# COMPACT_ATOMS: atom_id res chain seq x y z
N ILE A 1 7.64 38.83 -14.40
CA ILE A 1 8.09 40.22 -14.15
C ILE A 1 7.09 41.21 -14.76
N LYS A 2 6.68 41.07 -16.04
CA LYS A 2 5.70 41.98 -16.68
C LYS A 2 4.35 42.00 -15.96
N GLY A 3 3.82 40.85 -15.56
CA GLY A 3 2.55 40.76 -14.84
C GLY A 3 2.56 41.35 -13.42
N LEU A 4 3.73 41.39 -12.75
CA LEU A 4 3.91 42.01 -11.44
C LEU A 4 3.90 43.55 -11.52
N ASN A 5 4.54 44.11 -12.53
CA ASN A 5 4.54 45.58 -12.75
C ASN A 5 3.16 46.11 -13.20
N ASP A 6 2.47 45.35 -14.06
CA ASP A 6 1.14 45.76 -14.54
C ASP A 6 0.07 45.70 -13.40
N GLY A 7 0.25 44.82 -12.37
CA GLY A 7 -0.63 44.74 -11.23
C GLY A 7 -0.52 45.89 -10.22
N ALA A 8 0.67 46.56 -10.16
CA ALA A 8 0.88 47.68 -9.24
C ALA A 8 0.24 48.99 -9.74
N THR A 9 -0.14 49.09 -11.03
CA THR A 9 -0.57 50.35 -11.65
C THR A 9 -2.08 50.49 -11.92
N SER A 10 -2.90 49.44 -11.70
CA SER A 10 -4.35 49.56 -11.93
C SER A 10 -5.16 48.50 -11.15
N MET A 11 -5.47 48.77 -9.88
CA MET A 11 -6.39 47.97 -9.11
C MET A 11 -7.85 48.02 -9.64
N ASP A 12 -8.19 48.98 -10.49
CA ASP A 12 -9.54 49.16 -11.04
C ASP A 12 -9.84 48.40 -12.33
N ASP A 13 -8.86 47.74 -12.93
CA ASP A 13 -9.05 46.95 -14.16
C ASP A 13 -9.33 45.46 -13.79
N LYS A 14 -10.59 45.05 -13.83
CA LYS A 14 -11.02 43.67 -13.55
C LYS A 14 -10.29 42.61 -14.37
N LYS A 15 -9.90 42.90 -15.62
CA LYS A 15 -9.17 41.98 -16.47
C LYS A 15 -7.74 41.77 -15.98
N LYS A 16 -7.06 42.85 -15.58
CA LYS A 16 -5.71 42.78 -15.03
C LYS A 16 -5.69 42.13 -13.66
N ALA A 17 -6.67 42.45 -12.80
CA ALA A 17 -6.83 41.79 -11.52
C ALA A 17 -7.04 40.28 -11.68
N ALA A 18 -7.90 39.86 -12.61
CA ALA A 18 -8.13 38.45 -12.91
C ALA A 18 -6.87 37.76 -13.47
N TYR A 19 -6.11 38.45 -14.36
CA TYR A 19 -4.84 37.91 -14.87
C TYR A 19 -3.81 37.71 -13.75
N ASN A 20 -3.63 38.70 -12.89
CA ASN A 20 -2.69 38.63 -11.77
C ASN A 20 -3.05 37.54 -10.77
N ALA A 21 -4.36 37.40 -10.46
CA ALA A 21 -4.85 36.28 -9.65
C ALA A 21 -4.55 34.93 -10.31
N GLY A 22 -4.76 34.83 -11.63
CA GLY A 22 -4.44 33.64 -12.42
C GLY A 22 -2.95 33.28 -12.39
N VAL A 23 -2.05 34.28 -12.43
CA VAL A 23 -0.59 34.07 -12.30
C VAL A 23 -0.27 33.45 -10.92
N GLY A 24 -0.83 33.99 -9.84
CA GLY A 24 -0.64 33.45 -8.48
C GLY A 24 -1.12 32.00 -8.34
N VAL A 25 -2.31 31.71 -8.87
CA VAL A 25 -2.85 30.35 -8.92
C VAL A 25 -1.94 29.42 -9.73
N GLY A 26 -1.46 29.88 -10.90
CA GLY A 26 -0.56 29.11 -11.76
C GLY A 26 0.78 28.76 -11.09
N MET A 27 1.36 29.71 -10.35
CA MET A 27 2.60 29.46 -9.57
C MET A 27 2.36 28.41 -8.46
N ASN A 28 1.26 28.51 -7.72
CA ASN A 28 0.90 27.53 -6.70
C ASN A 28 0.63 26.15 -7.33
N MET A 29 -0.06 26.08 -8.45
CA MET A 29 -0.29 24.83 -9.18
C MET A 29 1.01 24.16 -9.62
N ASN A 30 1.98 24.92 -10.12
CA ASN A 30 3.27 24.36 -10.51
C ASN A 30 4.00 23.71 -9.32
N MET A 31 3.94 24.34 -8.13
CA MET A 31 4.49 23.75 -6.91
C MET A 31 3.72 22.48 -6.47
N VAL A 32 2.40 22.51 -6.54
CA VAL A 32 1.55 21.34 -6.24
C VAL A 32 1.86 20.19 -7.21
N ILE A 33 2.00 20.47 -8.50
CA ILE A 33 2.34 19.45 -9.51
C ILE A 33 3.70 18.82 -9.19
N LYS A 34 4.74 19.64 -8.98
CA LYS A 34 6.10 19.15 -8.73
C LYS A 34 6.23 18.39 -7.42
N ASN A 35 5.73 18.97 -6.32
CA ASN A 35 6.02 18.50 -4.98
C ASN A 35 5.00 17.50 -4.43
N GLN A 36 3.78 17.48 -4.96
CA GLN A 36 2.71 16.61 -4.47
C GLN A 36 2.27 15.61 -5.52
N ILE A 37 1.78 16.06 -6.69
CA ILE A 37 1.20 15.16 -7.69
C ILE A 37 2.26 14.25 -8.31
N ASN A 38 3.37 14.81 -8.79
CA ASN A 38 4.43 13.99 -9.38
C ASN A 38 5.01 13.01 -8.35
N LYS A 39 5.23 13.46 -7.12
CA LYS A 39 5.74 12.60 -6.05
C LYS A 39 4.75 11.50 -5.68
N SER A 40 3.45 11.78 -5.66
CA SER A 40 2.43 10.76 -5.38
C SER A 40 2.32 9.71 -6.49
N ILE A 41 2.53 10.10 -7.76
CA ILE A 41 2.40 9.22 -8.93
C ILE A 41 3.70 8.48 -9.22
N PHE A 42 4.83 9.18 -9.23
CA PHE A 42 6.13 8.66 -9.69
C PHE A 42 7.10 8.33 -8.53
N GLY A 43 6.72 8.61 -7.27
CA GLY A 43 7.60 8.43 -6.11
C GLY A 43 8.79 9.38 -6.16
N GLU A 44 9.99 8.85 -5.92
CA GLU A 44 11.23 9.64 -5.94
C GLU A 44 11.84 9.78 -7.36
N ASP A 45 11.18 9.27 -8.42
CA ASP A 45 11.65 9.44 -9.81
C ASP A 45 11.36 10.85 -10.32
N SER A 46 12.29 11.76 -10.07
CA SER A 46 12.20 13.18 -10.48
C SER A 46 12.35 13.40 -11.99
N THR A 47 12.66 12.36 -12.77
CA THR A 47 12.78 12.44 -14.24
C THR A 47 11.42 12.41 -14.92
N GLN A 48 10.36 12.00 -14.21
CA GLN A 48 9.02 11.91 -14.73
C GLN A 48 8.12 13.02 -14.20
N SER A 49 7.17 13.43 -15.03
CA SER A 49 6.17 14.43 -14.69
C SER A 49 4.87 14.18 -15.44
N ILE A 50 3.74 14.56 -14.83
CA ILE A 50 2.47 14.61 -15.55
C ILE A 50 2.52 15.67 -16.64
N SER A 51 1.70 15.51 -17.68
CA SER A 51 1.53 16.52 -18.73
C SER A 51 0.85 17.76 -18.17
N LEU A 52 1.59 18.87 -18.08
CA LEU A 52 1.07 20.16 -17.63
C LEU A 52 -0.09 20.63 -18.51
N SER A 53 -0.01 20.44 -19.84
CA SER A 53 -1.08 20.84 -20.76
C SER A 53 -2.38 20.06 -20.50
N ASN A 54 -2.30 18.76 -20.27
CA ASN A 54 -3.46 17.95 -19.94
C ASN A 54 -4.05 18.30 -18.57
N PHE A 55 -3.17 18.57 -17.59
CA PHE A 55 -3.60 19.01 -16.26
C PHE A 55 -4.37 20.35 -16.36
N LEU A 56 -3.83 21.33 -17.06
CA LEU A 56 -4.46 22.64 -17.24
C LEU A 56 -5.76 22.54 -18.05
N ALA A 57 -5.83 21.65 -19.05
CA ALA A 57 -7.07 21.42 -19.79
C ALA A 57 -8.18 20.86 -18.89
N GLY A 58 -7.87 19.89 -18.03
CA GLY A 58 -8.80 19.33 -17.05
C GLY A 58 -9.25 20.37 -16.02
N PHE A 59 -8.31 21.16 -15.51
CA PHE A 59 -8.58 22.26 -14.58
C PHE A 59 -9.52 23.30 -15.21
N ALA A 60 -9.22 23.77 -16.43
CA ALA A 60 -10.03 24.75 -17.12
C ALA A 60 -11.45 24.24 -17.43
N ALA A 61 -11.59 22.97 -17.82
CA ALA A 61 -12.89 22.35 -18.04
C ALA A 61 -13.72 22.29 -16.74
N SER A 62 -13.08 21.92 -15.64
CA SER A 62 -13.73 21.90 -14.31
C SER A 62 -14.16 23.29 -13.85
N ALA A 63 -13.27 24.29 -13.99
CA ALA A 63 -13.56 25.67 -13.60
C ALA A 63 -14.70 26.30 -14.42
N LYS A 64 -14.86 25.90 -15.69
CA LYS A 64 -15.96 26.35 -16.57
C LYS A 64 -17.25 25.58 -16.35
N GLY A 65 -17.23 24.47 -15.61
CA GLY A 65 -18.39 23.60 -15.39
C GLY A 65 -18.82 22.79 -16.62
N HIS A 66 -18.03 22.78 -17.71
CA HIS A 66 -18.32 22.02 -18.92
C HIS A 66 -17.04 21.62 -19.65
N GLY A 67 -17.15 20.65 -20.57
CA GLY A 67 -16.02 20.15 -21.37
C GLY A 67 -15.18 19.08 -20.67
N GLN A 68 -15.62 18.57 -19.51
CA GLN A 68 -14.99 17.43 -18.85
C GLN A 68 -15.20 16.17 -19.70
N LYS A 69 -14.14 15.36 -19.83
CA LYS A 69 -14.17 14.10 -20.58
C LYS A 69 -14.70 12.93 -19.74
N MET A 70 -14.82 13.11 -18.42
CA MET A 70 -15.28 12.08 -17.47
C MET A 70 -15.83 12.74 -16.21
N THR A 71 -16.59 11.99 -15.42
CA THR A 71 -17.05 12.43 -14.10
C THR A 71 -15.91 12.47 -13.09
N VAL A 72 -16.13 13.12 -11.95
CA VAL A 72 -15.15 13.18 -10.87
C VAL A 72 -14.85 11.78 -10.33
N GLU A 73 -15.86 10.92 -10.22
CA GLU A 73 -15.74 9.53 -9.77
C GLU A 73 -14.90 8.71 -10.75
N GLN A 74 -15.18 8.80 -12.04
CA GLN A 74 -14.40 8.16 -13.10
C GLN A 74 -12.95 8.64 -13.10
N ALA A 75 -12.73 9.96 -12.92
CA ALA A 75 -11.39 10.53 -12.87
C ALA A 75 -10.59 9.99 -11.66
N ARG A 76 -11.23 9.88 -10.50
CA ARG A 76 -10.60 9.29 -9.30
C ARG A 76 -10.25 7.83 -9.49
N GLU A 77 -11.13 7.04 -10.08
CA GLU A 77 -10.88 5.61 -10.34
C GLU A 77 -9.70 5.43 -11.31
N VAL A 78 -9.69 6.18 -12.42
CA VAL A 78 -8.60 6.16 -13.40
C VAL A 78 -7.29 6.60 -12.76
N GLU A 79 -7.29 7.66 -11.97
CA GLU A 79 -6.11 8.17 -11.27
C GLU A 79 -5.56 7.11 -10.31
N GLN A 80 -6.38 6.54 -9.44
CA GLN A 80 -5.96 5.52 -8.47
C GLN A 80 -5.38 4.27 -9.17
N LYS A 81 -6.04 3.79 -10.22
CA LYS A 81 -5.57 2.63 -11.00
C LYS A 81 -4.25 2.93 -11.70
N THR A 82 -4.13 4.11 -12.31
CA THR A 82 -2.94 4.51 -13.06
C THR A 82 -1.76 4.75 -12.14
N SER A 83 -1.94 5.50 -11.04
CA SER A 83 -0.90 5.75 -10.03
C SER A 83 -0.40 4.45 -9.43
N LYS A 84 -1.30 3.53 -9.06
CA LYS A 84 -0.92 2.21 -8.55
C LYS A 84 -0.07 1.43 -9.57
N THR A 85 -0.45 1.46 -10.86
CA THR A 85 0.29 0.77 -11.93
C THR A 85 1.68 1.36 -12.13
N ILE A 86 1.80 2.69 -12.10
CA ILE A 86 3.08 3.39 -12.24
C ILE A 86 3.98 3.08 -11.05
N GLN A 87 3.45 3.17 -9.83
CA GLN A 87 4.19 2.84 -8.61
C GLN A 87 4.67 1.38 -8.60
N MET A 88 3.82 0.44 -9.03
CA MET A 88 4.22 -0.96 -9.16
C MET A 88 5.38 -1.13 -10.15
N LYS A 89 5.31 -0.52 -11.34
CA LYS A 89 6.39 -0.61 -12.33
C LYS A 89 7.69 0.02 -11.84
N ALA A 90 7.61 1.16 -11.15
CA ALA A 90 8.78 1.80 -10.56
C ALA A 90 9.42 0.92 -9.47
N ALA A 91 8.59 0.36 -8.59
CA ALA A 91 9.03 -0.58 -7.56
C ALA A 91 9.63 -1.86 -8.18
N GLU A 92 9.05 -2.42 -9.24
CA GLU A 92 9.61 -3.58 -9.96
C GLU A 92 10.97 -3.30 -10.57
N LYS A 93 11.18 -2.10 -11.12
CA LYS A 93 12.49 -1.69 -11.64
C LYS A 93 13.58 -1.70 -10.56
N THR A 94 13.23 -1.25 -9.36
CA THR A 94 14.18 -1.16 -8.24
C THR A 94 14.31 -2.47 -7.46
N TYR A 95 13.18 -3.14 -7.22
CA TYR A 95 13.10 -4.30 -6.33
C TYR A 95 12.74 -5.61 -7.04
N GLY A 96 12.79 -5.67 -8.37
CA GLY A 96 12.45 -6.86 -9.15
C GLY A 96 13.28 -8.10 -8.80
N ALA A 97 14.53 -7.90 -8.39
CA ALA A 97 15.37 -8.99 -7.86
C ALA A 97 14.79 -9.60 -6.57
N ASN A 98 14.26 -8.75 -5.66
CA ASN A 98 13.58 -9.19 -4.44
C ASN A 98 12.30 -9.96 -4.75
N LYS A 99 11.52 -9.47 -5.73
CA LYS A 99 10.31 -10.17 -6.21
C LYS A 99 10.64 -11.57 -6.70
N LYS A 100 11.61 -11.70 -7.61
CA LYS A 100 12.05 -13.01 -8.13
C LYS A 100 12.51 -13.96 -7.02
N LYS A 101 13.23 -13.44 -6.02
CA LYS A 101 13.68 -14.22 -4.86
C LYS A 101 12.50 -14.69 -4.01
N SER A 102 11.50 -13.83 -3.79
CA SER A 102 10.26 -14.14 -3.06
C SER A 102 9.45 -15.21 -3.77
N ASP A 103 9.24 -15.06 -5.09
CA ASP A 103 8.48 -16.00 -5.92
C ASP A 103 9.17 -17.39 -5.93
N ALA A 104 10.50 -17.43 -6.11
CA ALA A 104 11.28 -18.67 -6.06
C ALA A 104 11.21 -19.33 -4.68
N TYR A 105 11.26 -18.55 -3.61
CA TYR A 105 11.11 -19.07 -2.24
C TYR A 105 9.75 -19.74 -2.05
N MET A 106 8.64 -19.09 -2.44
CA MET A 106 7.29 -19.65 -2.32
C MET A 106 7.15 -20.93 -3.16
N ALA A 107 7.67 -20.95 -4.39
CA ALA A 107 7.65 -22.14 -5.26
C ALA A 107 8.43 -23.33 -4.67
N ALA A 108 9.57 -23.07 -4.05
CA ALA A 108 10.36 -24.10 -3.38
C ALA A 108 9.70 -24.55 -2.07
N ASN A 109 9.12 -23.62 -1.32
CA ASN A 109 8.52 -23.91 -0.02
C ASN A 109 7.24 -24.77 -0.15
N ALA A 110 6.45 -24.60 -1.21
CA ALA A 110 5.28 -25.40 -1.51
C ALA A 110 5.58 -26.91 -1.62
N LYS A 111 6.83 -27.27 -1.96
CA LYS A 111 7.29 -28.66 -2.14
C LYS A 111 7.78 -29.30 -0.83
N LYS A 112 7.87 -28.54 0.27
CA LYS A 112 8.40 -29.04 1.53
C LYS A 112 7.37 -29.94 2.25
N PRO A 113 7.80 -30.98 2.94
CA PRO A 113 6.91 -31.85 3.69
C PRO A 113 6.10 -31.06 4.75
N GLY A 114 4.79 -31.32 4.80
CA GLY A 114 3.88 -30.72 5.75
C GLY A 114 3.44 -29.28 5.40
N VAL A 115 3.92 -28.70 4.32
CA VAL A 115 3.45 -27.40 3.80
C VAL A 115 2.21 -27.61 2.95
N LYS A 116 1.16 -26.81 3.23
CA LYS A 116 -0.09 -26.79 2.48
C LYS A 116 -0.33 -25.37 1.97
N THR A 117 -0.82 -25.24 0.73
CA THR A 117 -1.26 -23.94 0.19
C THR A 117 -2.73 -23.75 0.48
N ILE A 118 -3.10 -22.58 0.99
CA ILE A 118 -4.47 -22.16 1.28
C ILE A 118 -4.81 -20.88 0.53
N GLY A 119 -6.10 -20.66 0.28
CA GLY A 119 -6.64 -19.45 -0.32
C GLY A 119 -5.86 -18.92 -1.51
N GLN A 120 -5.46 -17.66 -1.43
CA GLN A 120 -4.74 -16.94 -2.50
C GLN A 120 -3.21 -17.11 -2.42
N GLY A 121 -2.74 -18.35 -2.34
CA GLY A 121 -1.30 -18.64 -2.38
C GLY A 121 -0.56 -18.55 -1.05
N VAL A 122 -1.27 -18.32 0.05
CA VAL A 122 -0.70 -18.41 1.40
C VAL A 122 -0.34 -19.86 1.68
N GLN A 123 0.85 -20.10 2.24
CA GLN A 123 1.30 -21.44 2.61
C GLN A 123 1.38 -21.57 4.13
N VAL A 124 1.02 -22.73 4.64
CA VAL A 124 0.99 -23.00 6.08
C VAL A 124 1.62 -24.36 6.38
N LYS A 125 2.30 -24.43 7.51
CA LYS A 125 2.76 -25.68 8.11
C LYS A 125 2.29 -25.69 9.56
N GLU A 126 1.47 -26.66 9.90
CA GLU A 126 1.06 -26.88 11.29
C GLU A 126 2.23 -27.45 12.10
N LEU A 127 2.62 -26.74 13.15
CA LEU A 127 3.66 -27.16 14.09
C LEU A 127 3.05 -27.80 15.33
N LYS A 128 1.87 -27.32 15.74
CA LYS A 128 1.08 -27.84 16.84
C LYS A 128 -0.41 -27.69 16.50
N ALA A 129 -1.15 -28.76 16.62
CA ALA A 129 -2.60 -28.71 16.47
C ALA A 129 -3.24 -28.03 17.68
N GLY A 130 -4.28 -27.25 17.44
CA GLY A 130 -5.17 -26.69 18.45
C GLY A 130 -6.50 -27.46 18.47
N SER A 131 -7.21 -27.36 19.59
CA SER A 131 -8.55 -27.97 19.78
C SER A 131 -9.63 -26.96 20.16
N GLY A 132 -9.25 -25.66 20.24
CA GLY A 132 -10.18 -24.60 20.60
C GLY A 132 -11.00 -24.07 19.40
N ALA A 133 -11.74 -23.01 19.65
CA ALA A 133 -12.56 -22.38 18.61
C ALA A 133 -11.71 -21.84 17.45
N THR A 134 -12.25 -21.92 16.22
CA THR A 134 -11.68 -21.26 15.03
C THR A 134 -12.34 -19.89 14.86
N PRO A 135 -11.57 -18.80 14.73
CA PRO A 135 -12.13 -17.44 14.64
C PRO A 135 -12.92 -17.23 13.36
N LYS A 136 -13.96 -16.41 13.45
CA LYS A 136 -14.55 -15.71 12.30
C LYS A 136 -13.75 -14.45 12.01
N ALA A 137 -13.89 -13.89 10.82
CA ALA A 137 -13.17 -12.68 10.41
C ALA A 137 -13.42 -11.47 11.34
N SER A 138 -14.61 -11.38 11.93
CA SER A 138 -14.97 -10.29 12.87
C SER A 138 -14.47 -10.49 14.29
N ASP A 139 -14.02 -11.68 14.62
CA ASP A 139 -13.69 -12.05 16.01
C ASP A 139 -12.37 -11.40 16.44
N VAL A 140 -12.28 -11.17 17.74
CA VAL A 140 -11.06 -10.72 18.40
C VAL A 140 -10.24 -11.96 18.75
N VAL A 141 -8.95 -11.92 18.47
CA VAL A 141 -8.01 -13.01 18.74
C VAL A 141 -6.85 -12.51 19.58
N LYS A 142 -6.36 -13.35 20.47
CA LYS A 142 -5.14 -13.14 21.24
C LYS A 142 -4.05 -14.07 20.70
N ILE A 143 -2.93 -13.52 20.29
CA ILE A 143 -1.88 -14.24 19.59
C ILE A 143 -0.49 -13.90 20.09
N ASN A 144 0.43 -14.84 19.95
CA ASN A 144 1.86 -14.60 19.89
C ASN A 144 2.35 -14.81 18.46
N TYR A 145 3.36 -14.06 18.05
CA TYR A 145 4.00 -14.27 16.76
C TYR A 145 5.44 -13.77 16.69
N VAL A 146 6.15 -14.31 15.71
CA VAL A 146 7.43 -13.79 15.22
C VAL A 146 7.32 -13.64 13.72
N GLY A 147 7.54 -12.43 13.20
CA GLY A 147 7.59 -12.12 11.77
C GLY A 147 9.02 -11.96 11.28
N LYS A 148 9.36 -12.64 10.18
CA LYS A 148 10.68 -12.61 9.54
C LYS A 148 10.56 -12.42 8.04
N THR A 149 11.57 -11.84 7.44
CA THR A 149 11.82 -11.92 5.99
C THR A 149 12.39 -13.30 5.63
N ILE A 150 12.39 -13.65 4.35
CA ILE A 150 12.86 -14.96 3.88
C ILE A 150 14.36 -15.22 4.12
N ASP A 151 15.15 -14.19 4.39
CA ASP A 151 16.54 -14.25 4.82
C ASP A 151 16.72 -14.42 6.34
N GLY A 152 15.60 -14.58 7.08
CA GLY A 152 15.59 -14.86 8.51
C GLY A 152 15.64 -13.63 9.41
N LYS A 153 15.72 -12.41 8.85
CA LYS A 153 15.72 -11.16 9.64
C LYS A 153 14.35 -10.97 10.29
N VAL A 154 14.32 -10.91 11.62
CA VAL A 154 13.10 -10.60 12.40
C VAL A 154 12.80 -9.11 12.23
N PHE A 155 11.57 -8.79 11.84
CA PHE A 155 11.10 -7.40 11.75
C PHE A 155 10.07 -7.05 12.81
N ASP A 156 9.39 -8.06 13.40
CA ASP A 156 8.43 -7.87 14.48
C ASP A 156 8.24 -9.15 15.30
N SER A 157 8.03 -9.02 16.62
CA SER A 157 7.84 -10.15 17.52
C SER A 157 7.13 -9.76 18.82
N THR A 158 6.05 -10.45 19.16
CA THR A 158 5.40 -10.30 20.47
C THR A 158 6.28 -10.79 21.61
N TYR A 159 7.10 -11.80 21.38
CA TYR A 159 8.03 -12.30 22.40
C TYR A 159 9.11 -11.27 22.76
N GLN A 160 9.54 -10.43 21.81
CA GLN A 160 10.47 -9.32 22.10
C GLN A 160 9.79 -8.17 22.85
N ARG A 161 8.48 -8.01 22.71
CA ARG A 161 7.68 -7.05 23.48
C ARG A 161 7.28 -7.57 24.86
N GLY A 162 7.40 -8.87 25.12
CA GLY A 162 7.10 -9.51 26.39
C GLY A 162 5.63 -9.87 26.61
N GLU A 163 4.73 -9.56 25.67
CA GLU A 163 3.29 -9.81 25.82
C GLU A 163 2.61 -10.20 24.51
N PRO A 164 1.57 -11.04 24.56
CA PRO A 164 0.70 -11.30 23.41
C PRO A 164 -0.06 -10.07 22.97
N VAL A 165 -0.46 -10.04 21.70
CA VAL A 165 -1.29 -8.96 21.16
C VAL A 165 -2.71 -9.45 20.94
N THR A 166 -3.66 -8.51 21.17
CA THR A 166 -5.09 -8.74 20.93
C THR A 166 -5.52 -7.87 19.74
N MET A 167 -6.13 -8.48 18.71
CA MET A 167 -6.55 -7.78 17.50
C MET A 167 -7.76 -8.45 16.83
N ARG A 168 -8.43 -7.74 15.92
CA ARG A 168 -9.47 -8.36 15.09
C ARG A 168 -8.86 -9.12 13.94
N ALA A 169 -9.38 -10.31 13.63
CA ALA A 169 -8.85 -11.18 12.59
C ALA A 169 -8.91 -10.58 11.17
N ASN A 170 -9.76 -9.57 10.93
CA ASN A 170 -9.88 -8.85 9.65
C ASN A 170 -9.19 -7.48 9.61
N GLN A 171 -8.50 -7.06 10.68
CA GLN A 171 -7.78 -5.78 10.74
C GLN A 171 -6.26 -5.96 10.62
N VAL A 172 -5.85 -6.88 9.79
CA VAL A 172 -4.47 -7.30 9.55
C VAL A 172 -4.22 -7.45 8.04
N ILE A 173 -3.01 -7.81 7.63
CA ILE A 173 -2.74 -8.12 6.23
C ILE A 173 -3.61 -9.31 5.77
N LYS A 174 -3.96 -9.35 4.48
CA LYS A 174 -4.90 -10.33 3.93
C LYS A 174 -4.52 -11.78 4.26
N GLY A 175 -3.23 -12.10 4.11
CA GLY A 175 -2.72 -13.44 4.43
C GLY A 175 -2.95 -13.86 5.87
N TRP A 176 -2.90 -12.94 6.83
CA TRP A 176 -3.23 -13.23 8.22
C TRP A 176 -4.71 -13.52 8.43
N THR A 177 -5.60 -12.72 7.84
CA THR A 177 -7.04 -13.01 7.91
C THR A 177 -7.34 -14.40 7.38
N GLU A 178 -6.71 -14.77 6.27
CA GLU A 178 -6.86 -16.09 5.63
C GLU A 178 -6.42 -17.24 6.57
N VAL A 179 -5.31 -17.05 7.27
CA VAL A 179 -4.77 -18.02 8.22
C VAL A 179 -5.61 -18.10 9.50
N LEU A 180 -5.84 -16.96 10.14
CA LEU A 180 -6.53 -16.91 11.44
C LEU A 180 -7.93 -17.51 11.37
N THR A 181 -8.66 -17.30 10.27
CA THR A 181 -10.00 -17.89 10.08
C THR A 181 -10.02 -19.39 9.82
N ARG A 182 -8.85 -20.05 9.77
CA ARG A 182 -8.69 -21.50 9.61
C ARG A 182 -7.95 -22.16 10.77
N MET A 183 -7.38 -21.35 11.66
CA MET A 183 -6.49 -21.80 12.73
C MET A 183 -7.27 -22.00 14.03
N PRO A 184 -7.40 -23.22 14.57
CA PRO A 184 -8.04 -23.43 15.87
C PRO A 184 -7.22 -22.83 17.02
N ALA A 185 -7.86 -22.30 18.05
CA ALA A 185 -7.16 -21.82 19.24
C ALA A 185 -6.34 -22.96 19.91
N GLY A 186 -5.16 -22.59 20.41
CA GLY A 186 -4.14 -23.52 20.90
C GLY A 186 -3.18 -24.04 19.85
N SER A 187 -3.41 -23.69 18.55
CA SER A 187 -2.50 -24.06 17.44
C SER A 187 -1.25 -23.19 17.40
N VAL A 188 -0.19 -23.76 16.82
CA VAL A 188 1.01 -23.03 16.39
C VAL A 188 1.29 -23.38 14.94
N TRP A 189 1.25 -22.38 14.07
CA TRP A 189 1.51 -22.56 12.64
C TRP A 189 2.71 -21.73 12.19
N GLU A 190 3.47 -22.29 11.26
CA GLU A 190 4.41 -21.53 10.44
C GLU A 190 3.71 -21.15 9.15
N VAL A 191 3.75 -19.84 8.81
CA VAL A 191 2.92 -19.23 7.77
C VAL A 191 3.83 -18.48 6.83
N TYR A 192 3.63 -18.68 5.53
CA TYR A 192 4.39 -18.03 4.48
C TYR A 192 3.41 -17.25 3.60
N ILE A 193 3.55 -15.94 3.61
CA ILE A 193 2.61 -15.02 2.98
C ILE A 193 3.27 -14.38 1.77
N PRO A 194 2.76 -14.63 0.56
CA PRO A 194 3.26 -13.98 -0.65
C PRO A 194 2.99 -12.47 -0.60
N GLU A 195 3.74 -11.71 -1.34
CA GLU A 195 3.77 -10.25 -1.25
C GLU A 195 2.40 -9.58 -1.49
N ASP A 196 1.59 -10.12 -2.41
CA ASP A 196 0.26 -9.63 -2.76
C ASP A 196 -0.80 -9.85 -1.66
N GLN A 197 -0.54 -10.79 -0.74
CA GLN A 197 -1.32 -11.01 0.48
C GLN A 197 -0.73 -10.30 1.70
N ALA A 198 0.38 -9.56 1.53
CA ALA A 198 1.08 -8.78 2.55
C ALA A 198 1.11 -7.28 2.18
N TYR A 199 2.28 -6.73 1.90
CA TYR A 199 2.45 -5.30 1.64
C TYR A 199 2.64 -4.94 0.16
N GLY A 200 2.81 -5.92 -0.72
CA GLY A 200 2.97 -5.74 -2.16
C GLY A 200 4.18 -4.89 -2.51
N SER A 201 3.97 -3.89 -3.36
CA SER A 201 5.00 -2.94 -3.77
C SER A 201 5.31 -1.84 -2.75
N ARG A 202 4.62 -1.83 -1.60
CA ARG A 202 4.81 -0.82 -0.56
C ARG A 202 5.99 -1.19 0.33
N GLU A 203 6.93 -0.27 0.52
CA GLU A 203 8.00 -0.41 1.49
C GLU A 203 7.46 -0.27 2.93
N GLN A 204 7.98 -1.07 3.84
CA GLN A 204 7.71 -0.99 5.26
C GLN A 204 9.04 -0.94 6.03
N PRO A 205 9.06 -0.46 7.27
CA PRO A 205 10.26 -0.54 8.10
C PRO A 205 10.81 -1.97 8.13
N ASN A 206 12.07 -2.14 7.68
CA ASN A 206 12.75 -3.44 7.58
C ASN A 206 12.16 -4.48 6.60
N ILE A 207 11.18 -4.12 5.77
CA ILE A 207 10.58 -5.01 4.76
C ILE A 207 10.63 -4.31 3.39
N LYS A 208 11.42 -4.86 2.48
CA LYS A 208 11.51 -4.35 1.10
C LYS A 208 10.21 -4.62 0.33
N PRO A 209 9.87 -3.80 -0.68
CA PRO A 209 8.82 -4.14 -1.64
C PRO A 209 8.95 -5.55 -2.19
N PHE A 210 7.80 -6.19 -2.44
CA PHE A 210 7.68 -7.56 -2.96
C PHE A 210 8.29 -8.64 -2.07
N SER A 211 8.35 -8.41 -0.75
CA SER A 211 8.85 -9.44 0.18
C SER A 211 7.76 -10.44 0.54
N THR A 212 8.06 -11.72 0.36
CA THR A 212 7.38 -12.79 1.08
C THR A 212 7.71 -12.71 2.57
N LEU A 213 6.70 -12.85 3.41
CA LEU A 213 6.85 -12.81 4.86
C LEU A 213 6.66 -14.19 5.47
N VAL A 214 7.47 -14.52 6.46
CA VAL A 214 7.39 -15.77 7.21
C VAL A 214 7.00 -15.46 8.65
N PHE A 215 5.93 -16.05 9.12
CA PHE A 215 5.49 -15.91 10.50
C PHE A 215 5.42 -17.25 11.19
N LYS A 216 5.80 -17.27 12.46
CA LYS A 216 5.34 -18.29 13.39
C LYS A 216 4.24 -17.66 14.22
N ILE A 217 3.02 -18.18 14.14
CA ILE A 217 1.84 -17.66 14.83
C ILE A 217 1.35 -18.70 15.82
N GLU A 218 1.11 -18.30 17.05
CA GLU A 218 0.43 -19.05 18.09
C GLU A 218 -0.91 -18.37 18.37
N LEU A 219 -2.02 -19.04 18.08
CA LEU A 219 -3.35 -18.56 18.42
C LEU A 219 -3.71 -19.01 19.83
N ILE A 220 -3.72 -18.09 20.79
CA ILE A 220 -3.93 -18.38 22.21
C ILE A 220 -5.42 -18.55 22.50
N SER A 221 -6.24 -17.53 22.13
CA SER A 221 -7.68 -17.56 22.38
C SER A 221 -8.47 -16.77 21.34
N VAL A 222 -9.79 -17.02 21.32
CA VAL A 222 -10.76 -16.36 20.44
C VAL A 222 -11.88 -15.78 21.31
N GLY A 223 -12.26 -14.52 21.04
CA GLY A 223 -13.43 -13.88 21.66
C GLY A 223 -13.18 -13.20 23.01
N GLU A 224 -11.95 -13.17 23.53
CA GLU A 224 -11.60 -12.37 24.72
C GLU A 224 -11.30 -10.92 24.33
N LYS A 225 -11.93 -9.99 25.09
CA LYS A 225 -11.66 -8.54 25.00
C LYS A 225 -10.41 -8.16 25.79
#